data_a3ef99c99ef882cd58a15f9d8525dda1
#
_entry.id   a3ef99c99ef882cd58a15f9d8525dda1
#
_cell.length_a   1.000
_cell.length_b   1.000
_cell.length_c   1.000
_cell.angle_alpha   90.00
_cell.angle_beta   90.00
_cell.angle_gamma   90.00
#
_symmetry.space_group_name_H-M   'P 1'
#
loop_
_entity.id
_entity.type
_entity.pdbx_description
1 polymer ?
#
loop_
_entity_poly.entity_id
_entity_poly.type
_entity_poly.pdbx_seq_one_letter_code
_entity_poly.pdbx_strand_id
1 'polypeptide(L)'
;MSSIVVSDITPLRERGIYQGIGNISFGVGASLGGSMGGLISDRFGWRYAFLGQVTISSVAICLVYFKLNEVNTGRIESTRAQLLRVDFLGSFSLLGSFIFFFLALNLGGNSVPWKSPQILYLLLLSVFHFVFFLKTEQKNPENAIIPLSLFRSTTVSLCCLLCLLSSMAAYSYIFHLPLYIEVALQES
;
A
#
# COMPACT_ATOMS: atom_id res chain seq x y z
N MET A 1 -6.68 6.79 0.63
CA MET A 1 -7.50 7.92 1.13
C MET A 1 -7.80 8.92 0.02
N SER A 2 -6.81 9.57 -0.62
CA SER A 2 -7.06 10.58 -1.67
C SER A 2 -7.95 10.09 -2.82
N SER A 3 -7.75 8.87 -3.31
CA SER A 3 -8.58 8.29 -4.38
C SER A 3 -10.04 8.11 -3.99
N ILE A 4 -10.32 7.79 -2.72
CA ILE A 4 -11.69 7.64 -2.21
C ILE A 4 -12.36 9.00 -2.17
N VAL A 5 -11.70 10.00 -1.57
CA VAL A 5 -12.22 11.37 -1.49
C VAL A 5 -12.49 11.94 -2.88
N VAL A 6 -11.56 11.77 -3.82
CA VAL A 6 -11.75 12.18 -5.22
C VAL A 6 -12.95 11.46 -5.85
N SER A 7 -13.09 10.16 -5.61
CA SER A 7 -14.21 9.37 -6.12
C SER A 7 -15.57 9.83 -5.58
N ASP A 8 -15.62 10.32 -4.34
CA ASP A 8 -16.87 10.76 -3.69
C ASP A 8 -17.27 12.18 -4.09
N ILE A 9 -16.29 13.05 -4.36
CA ILE A 9 -16.55 14.46 -4.69
C ILE A 9 -16.78 14.66 -6.21
N THR A 10 -16.20 13.79 -7.06
CA THR A 10 -16.19 13.99 -8.50
C THR A 10 -17.21 13.12 -9.24
N PRO A 11 -17.93 13.68 -10.25
CA PRO A 11 -18.82 12.90 -11.10
C PRO A 11 -18.02 11.86 -11.90
N LEU A 12 -18.64 10.71 -12.21
CA LEU A 12 -18.02 9.58 -12.91
C LEU A 12 -17.25 9.96 -14.18
N ARG A 13 -17.74 10.96 -14.91
CA ARG A 13 -17.15 11.41 -16.17
C ARG A 13 -15.79 12.09 -16.00
N GLU A 14 -15.53 12.70 -14.86
CA GLU A 14 -14.33 13.50 -14.59
C GLU A 14 -13.31 12.78 -13.68
N ARG A 15 -13.68 11.62 -13.11
CA ARG A 15 -12.81 10.85 -12.21
C ARG A 15 -11.43 10.55 -12.80
N GLY A 16 -11.40 10.21 -14.12
CA GLY A 16 -10.13 9.91 -14.78
C GLY A 16 -9.17 11.09 -14.81
N ILE A 17 -9.69 12.31 -15.00
CA ILE A 17 -8.87 13.54 -15.02
C ILE A 17 -8.28 13.80 -13.64
N TYR A 18 -9.09 13.75 -12.59
CA TYR A 18 -8.62 13.99 -11.23
C TYR A 18 -7.66 12.90 -10.73
N GLN A 19 -7.89 11.65 -11.11
CA GLN A 19 -6.93 10.57 -10.84
C GLN A 19 -5.62 10.78 -11.60
N GLY A 20 -5.68 11.25 -12.84
CA GLY A 20 -4.49 11.61 -13.62
C GLY A 20 -3.66 12.70 -12.94
N ILE A 21 -4.30 13.76 -12.44
CA ILE A 21 -3.65 14.83 -11.67
C ILE A 21 -3.02 14.25 -10.39
N GLY A 22 -3.71 13.37 -9.69
CA GLY A 22 -3.18 12.67 -8.52
C GLY A 22 -1.92 11.85 -8.83
N ASN A 23 -1.92 11.13 -9.94
CA ASN A 23 -0.77 10.33 -10.38
C ASN A 23 0.43 11.21 -10.79
N ILE A 24 0.18 12.34 -11.46
CA ILE A 24 1.22 13.34 -11.77
C ILE A 24 1.82 13.89 -10.47
N SER A 25 0.99 14.28 -9.52
CA SER A 25 1.44 14.77 -8.22
C SER A 25 2.28 13.74 -7.47
N PHE A 26 1.89 12.46 -7.52
CA PHE A 26 2.67 11.35 -6.97
C PHE A 26 4.03 11.21 -7.66
N GLY A 27 4.07 11.25 -9.00
CA GLY A 27 5.32 11.15 -9.76
C GLY A 27 6.28 12.29 -9.47
N VAL A 28 5.77 13.54 -9.42
CA VAL A 28 6.56 14.72 -9.02
C VAL A 28 7.09 14.58 -7.60
N GLY A 29 6.22 14.16 -6.65
CA GLY A 29 6.62 13.94 -5.26
C GLY A 29 7.69 12.87 -5.10
N ALA A 30 7.59 11.76 -5.85
CA ALA A 30 8.57 10.67 -5.83
C ALA A 30 9.93 11.13 -6.39
N SER A 31 9.94 11.88 -7.50
CA SER A 31 11.15 12.41 -8.12
C SER A 31 11.86 13.43 -7.23
N LEU A 32 11.11 14.38 -6.68
CA LEU A 32 11.65 15.38 -5.77
C LEU A 32 12.10 14.76 -4.45
N GLY A 33 11.34 13.81 -3.92
CA GLY A 33 11.65 13.15 -2.66
C GLY A 33 12.99 12.41 -2.69
N GLY A 34 13.29 11.69 -3.76
CA GLY A 34 14.56 11.02 -3.94
C GLY A 34 15.75 12.00 -4.01
N SER A 35 15.66 13.00 -4.88
CA SER A 35 16.71 13.99 -5.08
C SER A 35 16.95 14.87 -3.85
N MET A 36 15.89 15.41 -3.27
CA MET A 36 15.99 16.27 -2.07
C MET A 36 16.36 15.47 -0.82
N GLY A 37 15.84 14.24 -0.69
CA GLY A 37 16.17 13.35 0.41
C GLY A 37 17.66 13.02 0.46
N GLY A 38 18.27 12.71 -0.68
CA GLY A 38 19.71 12.49 -0.80
C GLY A 38 20.51 13.75 -0.43
N LEU A 39 20.21 14.90 -1.04
CA LEU A 39 20.91 16.17 -0.76
C LEU A 39 20.83 16.59 0.70
N ILE A 40 19.67 16.43 1.34
CA ILE A 40 19.49 16.76 2.76
C ILE A 40 20.26 15.76 3.63
N SER A 41 20.18 14.47 3.30
CA SER A 41 20.88 13.43 4.03
C SER A 41 22.40 13.63 4.02
N ASP A 42 22.96 14.00 2.85
CA ASP A 42 24.40 14.20 2.66
C ASP A 42 24.93 15.43 3.38
N ARG A 43 24.13 16.54 3.43
CA ARG A 43 24.58 17.80 4.04
C ARG A 43 24.26 17.93 5.52
N PHE A 44 23.09 17.47 5.94
CA PHE A 44 22.57 17.68 7.29
C PHE A 44 22.37 16.37 8.06
N GLY A 45 22.46 15.23 7.39
CA GLY A 45 22.20 13.91 7.95
C GLY A 45 20.73 13.48 7.78
N TRP A 46 20.52 12.16 7.79
CA TRP A 46 19.23 11.51 7.53
C TRP A 46 18.08 11.96 8.46
N ARG A 47 18.42 12.38 9.69
CA ARG A 47 17.41 12.84 10.67
C ARG A 47 16.67 14.08 10.21
N TYR A 48 17.36 14.99 9.52
CA TYR A 48 16.72 16.22 9.01
C TYR A 48 15.80 15.97 7.83
N ALA A 49 16.03 14.92 7.04
CA ALA A 49 15.11 14.49 5.99
C ALA A 49 13.75 14.07 6.60
N PHE A 50 13.76 13.31 7.70
CA PHE A 50 12.53 12.92 8.40
C PHE A 50 11.83 14.10 9.07
N LEU A 51 12.57 15.05 9.66
CA LEU A 51 11.99 16.28 10.23
C LEU A 51 11.29 17.11 9.16
N GLY A 52 11.90 17.23 7.98
CA GLY A 52 11.28 17.90 6.82
C GLY A 52 9.97 17.22 6.41
N GLN A 53 9.95 15.88 6.36
CA GLN A 53 8.74 15.11 6.05
C GLN A 53 7.63 15.32 7.09
N VAL A 54 7.96 15.36 8.38
CA VAL A 54 6.99 15.63 9.45
C VAL A 54 6.38 17.02 9.27
N THR A 55 7.18 18.03 8.93
CA THR A 55 6.71 19.39 8.71
C THR A 55 5.71 19.45 7.54
N ILE A 56 6.06 18.86 6.39
CA ILE A 56 5.19 18.81 5.22
C ILE A 56 3.89 18.04 5.52
N SER A 57 3.99 16.91 6.22
CA SER A 57 2.82 16.13 6.62
C SER A 57 1.91 16.88 7.58
N SER A 58 2.48 17.64 8.51
CA SER A 58 1.70 18.46 9.45
C SER A 58 0.92 19.55 8.71
N VAL A 59 1.54 20.22 7.74
CA VAL A 59 0.86 21.21 6.89
C VAL A 59 -0.27 20.54 6.10
N ALA A 60 -0.04 19.36 5.52
CA ALA A 60 -1.06 18.63 4.80
C ALA A 60 -2.25 18.25 5.70
N ILE A 61 -2.00 17.78 6.92
CA ILE A 61 -3.04 17.47 7.91
C ILE A 61 -3.86 18.74 8.26
N CYS A 62 -3.19 19.86 8.50
CA CYS A 62 -3.86 21.13 8.78
C CYS A 62 -4.75 21.57 7.60
N LEU A 63 -4.25 21.47 6.37
CA LEU A 63 -5.03 21.83 5.17
C LEU A 63 -6.27 20.93 5.02
N VAL A 64 -6.12 19.62 5.24
CA VAL A 64 -7.25 18.68 5.19
C VAL A 64 -8.25 19.03 6.28
N TYR A 65 -7.80 19.27 7.51
CA TYR A 65 -8.67 19.57 8.64
C TYR A 65 -9.49 20.85 8.44
N PHE A 66 -8.88 21.91 7.89
CA PHE A 66 -9.57 23.20 7.70
C PHE A 66 -10.35 23.30 6.39
N LYS A 67 -9.97 22.53 5.35
CA LYS A 67 -10.58 22.68 4.01
C LYS A 67 -11.50 21.53 3.62
N LEU A 68 -11.31 20.34 4.19
CA LEU A 68 -12.18 19.22 3.91
C LEU A 68 -13.43 19.35 4.78
N ASN A 69 -14.45 20.00 4.26
CA ASN A 69 -15.79 19.93 4.80
C ASN A 69 -16.44 18.66 4.22
N GLU A 70 -16.46 17.58 4.99
CA GLU A 70 -17.21 16.40 4.59
C GLU A 70 -18.67 16.81 4.41
N VAL A 71 -19.16 16.70 3.19
CA VAL A 71 -20.59 16.75 2.93
C VAL A 71 -21.16 15.49 3.59
N ASN A 72 -21.63 15.65 4.82
CA ASN A 72 -22.33 14.62 5.58
C ASN A 72 -23.55 14.18 4.76
N THR A 73 -23.39 13.23 3.85
CA THR A 73 -24.48 12.54 3.18
C THR A 73 -25.20 11.66 4.20
N GLY A 74 -25.85 12.34 5.14
CA GLY A 74 -27.10 11.91 5.75
C GLY A 74 -27.23 10.54 6.42
N ARG A 75 -26.19 10.03 7.09
CA ARG A 75 -26.41 9.07 8.19
C ARG A 75 -25.29 9.23 9.20
N ILE A 76 -25.59 9.92 10.28
CA ILE A 76 -24.77 9.88 11.50
C ILE A 76 -24.98 8.49 12.11
N GLU A 77 -24.36 7.47 11.53
CA GLU A 77 -24.26 6.19 12.22
C GLU A 77 -23.30 6.37 13.39
N SER A 78 -23.71 5.92 14.56
CA SER A 78 -22.84 5.92 15.74
C SER A 78 -21.51 5.29 15.40
N THR A 79 -20.40 5.93 15.82
CA THR A 79 -19.02 5.44 15.63
C THR A 79 -18.88 3.97 16.06
N ARG A 80 -19.64 3.56 17.07
CA ARG A 80 -19.70 2.17 17.52
C ARG A 80 -20.33 1.23 16.49
N ALA A 81 -21.34 1.68 15.76
CA ALA A 81 -21.97 0.88 14.71
C ALA A 81 -21.04 0.73 13.50
N GLN A 82 -20.27 1.75 13.18
CA GLN A 82 -19.25 1.72 12.12
C GLN A 82 -18.09 0.77 12.49
N LEU A 83 -17.62 0.80 13.74
CA LEU A 83 -16.58 -0.11 14.23
C LEU A 83 -17.02 -1.57 14.24
N LEU A 84 -18.29 -1.85 14.51
CA LEU A 84 -18.82 -3.21 14.47
C LEU A 84 -18.94 -3.78 13.05
N ARG A 85 -18.91 -2.94 12.02
CA ARG A 85 -18.88 -3.36 10.61
C ARG A 85 -17.48 -3.68 10.11
N VAL A 86 -16.44 -3.31 10.87
CA VAL A 86 -15.06 -3.66 10.48
C VAL A 86 -14.83 -5.14 10.74
N ASP A 87 -14.45 -5.87 9.72
CA ASP A 87 -14.03 -7.27 9.85
C ASP A 87 -12.64 -7.36 10.47
N PHE A 88 -12.60 -7.29 11.81
CA PHE A 88 -11.34 -7.43 12.55
C PHE A 88 -10.70 -8.80 12.35
N LEU A 89 -11.51 -9.84 12.22
CA LEU A 89 -11.04 -11.21 12.09
C LEU A 89 -10.41 -11.45 10.72
N GLY A 90 -11.02 -10.94 9.65
CA GLY A 90 -10.46 -10.89 8.31
C GLY A 90 -9.21 -10.06 8.26
N SER A 91 -9.21 -8.85 8.88
CA SER A 91 -8.04 -7.97 8.93
C SER A 91 -6.84 -8.62 9.59
N PHE A 92 -7.00 -9.23 10.77
CA PHE A 92 -5.93 -9.91 11.48
C PHE A 92 -5.40 -11.13 10.73
N SER A 93 -6.28 -11.89 10.10
CA SER A 93 -5.85 -13.06 9.34
C SER A 93 -5.10 -12.67 8.06
N LEU A 94 -5.55 -11.64 7.35
CA LEU A 94 -4.85 -11.11 6.20
C LEU A 94 -3.47 -10.54 6.58
N LEU A 95 -3.41 -9.75 7.65
CA LEU A 95 -2.17 -9.18 8.17
C LEU A 95 -1.20 -10.29 8.59
N GLY A 96 -1.67 -11.30 9.31
CA GLY A 96 -0.87 -12.46 9.70
C GLY A 96 -0.30 -13.20 8.50
N SER A 97 -1.12 -13.42 7.46
CA SER A 97 -0.67 -14.03 6.21
C SER A 97 0.51 -13.27 5.59
N PHE A 98 0.40 -11.95 5.46
CA PHE A 98 1.48 -11.13 4.89
C PHE A 98 2.72 -11.10 5.79
N ILE A 99 2.56 -10.97 7.09
CA ILE A 99 3.70 -10.97 8.03
C ILE A 99 4.50 -12.26 7.90
N PHE A 100 3.85 -13.42 7.96
CA PHE A 100 4.55 -14.70 7.86
C PHE A 100 5.15 -14.94 6.48
N PHE A 101 4.48 -14.48 5.42
CA PHE A 101 5.01 -14.56 4.06
C PHE A 101 6.28 -13.71 3.89
N PHE A 102 6.23 -12.43 4.27
CA PHE A 102 7.39 -11.56 4.16
C PHE A 102 8.53 -11.96 5.10
N LEU A 103 8.21 -12.50 6.28
CA LEU A 103 9.21 -13.02 7.19
C LEU A 103 9.93 -14.24 6.58
N ALA A 104 9.19 -15.14 5.94
CA ALA A 104 9.77 -16.28 5.24
C ALA A 104 10.70 -15.84 4.09
N LEU A 105 10.26 -14.85 3.28
CA LEU A 105 11.08 -14.31 2.19
C LEU A 105 12.32 -13.57 2.69
N ASN A 106 12.21 -12.82 3.77
CA ASN A 106 13.32 -12.05 4.33
C ASN A 106 14.39 -12.94 4.97
N LEU A 107 13.97 -13.97 5.70
CA LEU A 107 14.90 -14.92 6.33
C LEU A 107 15.48 -15.91 5.31
N GLY A 108 14.71 -16.25 4.27
CA GLY A 108 15.09 -17.22 3.25
C GLY A 108 16.28 -16.76 2.41
N GLY A 109 17.34 -17.56 2.40
CA GLY A 109 18.56 -17.28 1.66
C GLY A 109 19.48 -16.25 2.30
N ASN A 110 19.00 -15.46 3.25
CA ASN A 110 19.77 -14.43 3.94
C ASN A 110 20.37 -14.97 5.27
N SER A 111 19.50 -15.35 6.18
CA SER A 111 19.89 -15.86 7.50
C SER A 111 19.70 -17.36 7.66
N VAL A 112 18.79 -17.94 6.86
CA VAL A 112 18.41 -19.34 6.96
C VAL A 112 18.32 -19.95 5.55
N PRO A 113 18.88 -21.16 5.31
CA PRO A 113 18.75 -21.84 4.02
C PRO A 113 17.28 -22.07 3.65
N TRP A 114 16.93 -21.91 2.37
CA TRP A 114 15.56 -22.12 1.86
C TRP A 114 14.97 -23.50 2.20
N LYS A 115 15.82 -24.51 2.35
CA LYS A 115 15.42 -25.90 2.70
C LYS A 115 15.17 -26.10 4.21
N SER A 116 15.31 -25.06 5.01
CA SER A 116 15.11 -25.14 6.46
C SER A 116 13.64 -25.38 6.80
N PRO A 117 13.36 -26.24 7.81
CA PRO A 117 11.99 -26.44 8.30
C PRO A 117 11.35 -25.16 8.85
N GLN A 118 12.15 -24.19 9.28
CA GLN A 118 11.65 -22.89 9.77
C GLN A 118 10.95 -22.10 8.67
N ILE A 119 11.54 -22.05 7.46
CA ILE A 119 10.96 -21.33 6.31
C ILE A 119 9.68 -22.04 5.85
N LEU A 120 9.73 -23.38 5.79
CA LEU A 120 8.53 -24.16 5.44
C LEU A 120 7.39 -23.91 6.45
N TYR A 121 7.71 -23.87 7.74
CA TYR A 121 6.72 -23.57 8.78
C TYR A 121 6.09 -22.18 8.61
N LEU A 122 6.90 -21.14 8.33
CA LEU A 122 6.41 -19.78 8.10
C LEU A 122 5.52 -19.71 6.85
N LEU A 123 5.90 -20.37 5.78
CA LEU A 123 5.08 -20.43 4.56
C LEU A 123 3.75 -21.17 4.80
N LEU A 124 3.77 -22.28 5.51
CA LEU A 124 2.55 -23.00 5.87
C LEU A 124 1.63 -22.16 6.75
N LEU A 125 2.21 -21.42 7.71
CA LEU A 125 1.47 -20.51 8.57
C LEU A 125 0.86 -19.34 7.78
N SER A 126 1.60 -18.80 6.81
CA SER A 126 1.09 -17.79 5.88
C SER A 126 -0.10 -18.31 5.08
N VAL A 127 0.04 -19.49 4.48
CA VAL A 127 -1.05 -20.13 3.71
C VAL A 127 -2.26 -20.43 4.60
N PHE A 128 -2.04 -20.89 5.83
CA PHE A 128 -3.12 -21.13 6.79
C PHE A 128 -3.92 -19.86 7.07
N HIS A 129 -3.24 -18.74 7.38
CA HIS A 129 -3.89 -17.46 7.62
C HIS A 129 -4.60 -16.92 6.37
N PHE A 130 -4.02 -17.13 5.20
CA PHE A 130 -4.65 -16.72 3.94
C PHE A 130 -5.92 -17.50 3.65
N VAL A 131 -5.90 -18.82 3.81
CA VAL A 131 -7.09 -19.67 3.65
C VAL A 131 -8.16 -19.32 4.70
N PHE A 132 -7.73 -19.03 5.94
CA PHE A 132 -8.65 -18.60 6.99
C PHE A 132 -9.29 -17.25 6.64
N PHE A 133 -8.53 -16.29 6.12
CA PHE A 133 -9.04 -15.03 5.59
C PHE A 133 -10.11 -15.26 4.51
N LEU A 134 -9.81 -16.07 3.49
CA LEU A 134 -10.76 -16.36 2.43
C LEU A 134 -12.07 -16.97 2.94
N LYS A 135 -12.00 -17.84 3.95
CA LYS A 135 -13.20 -18.42 4.58
C LYS A 135 -13.99 -17.38 5.36
N THR A 136 -13.33 -16.46 6.07
CA THR A 136 -13.98 -15.38 6.81
C THR A 136 -14.70 -14.44 5.86
N GLU A 137 -14.04 -14.08 4.76
CA GLU A 137 -14.58 -13.22 3.71
C GLU A 137 -15.81 -13.81 3.02
N GLN A 138 -15.82 -15.13 2.78
CA GLN A 138 -16.98 -15.84 2.23
C GLN A 138 -18.17 -15.88 3.20
N LYS A 139 -17.89 -15.92 4.49
CA LYS A 139 -18.95 -16.03 5.51
C LYS A 139 -19.67 -14.71 5.75
N ASN A 140 -18.99 -13.58 5.64
CA ASN A 140 -19.52 -12.24 5.93
C ASN A 140 -19.40 -11.29 4.71
N PRO A 141 -20.13 -11.53 3.62
CA PRO A 141 -19.98 -10.75 2.40
C PRO A 141 -20.37 -9.27 2.54
N GLU A 142 -21.20 -8.92 3.53
CA GLU A 142 -21.64 -7.54 3.76
C GLU A 142 -20.54 -6.66 4.38
N ASN A 143 -19.66 -7.25 5.18
CA ASN A 143 -18.56 -6.57 5.85
C ASN A 143 -17.19 -6.97 5.27
N ALA A 144 -17.20 -7.61 4.11
CA ALA A 144 -16.02 -8.13 3.45
C ALA A 144 -15.03 -7.00 3.12
N ILE A 145 -13.74 -7.19 3.46
CA ILE A 145 -12.65 -6.24 3.11
C ILE A 145 -12.43 -6.26 1.60
N ILE A 146 -12.43 -7.45 1.03
CA ILE A 146 -12.25 -7.67 -0.43
C ILE A 146 -13.41 -8.55 -0.91
N PRO A 147 -14.51 -7.98 -1.42
CA PRO A 147 -15.62 -8.77 -1.92
C PRO A 147 -15.15 -9.75 -3.02
N LEU A 148 -15.07 -11.03 -2.69
CA LEU A 148 -14.59 -12.07 -3.61
C LEU A 148 -15.43 -12.17 -4.89
N SER A 149 -16.67 -11.68 -4.85
CA SER A 149 -17.55 -11.56 -6.01
C SER A 149 -16.96 -10.70 -7.13
N LEU A 150 -16.10 -9.71 -6.82
CA LEU A 150 -15.45 -8.86 -7.80
C LEU A 150 -14.50 -9.65 -8.71
N PHE A 151 -13.82 -10.65 -8.17
CA PHE A 151 -12.91 -11.51 -8.95
C PHE A 151 -13.63 -12.46 -9.91
N ARG A 152 -14.95 -12.58 -9.78
CA ARG A 152 -15.76 -13.32 -10.76
C ARG A 152 -15.83 -12.59 -12.10
N SER A 153 -15.63 -11.28 -12.13
CA SER A 153 -15.51 -10.51 -13.35
C SER A 153 -14.12 -10.65 -13.94
N THR A 154 -14.03 -11.17 -15.16
CA THR A 154 -12.76 -11.33 -15.89
C THR A 154 -12.02 -10.00 -16.05
N THR A 155 -12.75 -8.92 -16.30
CA THR A 155 -12.18 -7.57 -16.45
C THR A 155 -11.47 -7.12 -15.17
N VAL A 156 -12.11 -7.28 -14.01
CA VAL A 156 -11.52 -6.90 -12.71
C VAL A 156 -10.29 -7.74 -12.42
N SER A 157 -10.37 -9.06 -12.64
CA SER A 157 -9.24 -9.98 -12.41
C SER A 157 -8.03 -9.63 -13.30
N LEU A 158 -8.27 -9.32 -14.57
CA LEU A 158 -7.22 -8.89 -15.50
C LEU A 158 -6.61 -7.54 -15.09
N CYS A 159 -7.42 -6.58 -14.68
CA CYS A 159 -6.92 -5.30 -14.16
C CYS A 159 -6.05 -5.50 -12.90
N CYS A 160 -6.47 -6.34 -11.97
CA CYS A 160 -5.67 -6.66 -10.77
C CYS A 160 -4.35 -7.31 -11.15
N LEU A 161 -4.36 -8.26 -12.09
CA LEU A 161 -3.14 -8.91 -12.59
C LEU A 161 -2.20 -7.91 -13.26
N LEU A 162 -2.72 -7.03 -14.11
CA LEU A 162 -1.94 -5.97 -14.75
C LEU A 162 -1.32 -5.03 -13.71
N CYS A 163 -2.08 -4.60 -12.71
CA CYS A 163 -1.58 -3.76 -11.62
C CYS A 163 -0.46 -4.46 -10.85
N LEU A 164 -0.63 -5.76 -10.56
CA LEU A 164 0.37 -6.56 -9.86
C LEU A 164 1.67 -6.64 -10.67
N LEU A 165 1.60 -7.04 -11.93
CA LEU A 165 2.78 -7.16 -12.81
C LEU A 165 3.47 -5.81 -13.03
N SER A 166 2.71 -4.74 -13.25
CA SER A 166 3.25 -3.39 -13.41
C SER A 166 3.95 -2.90 -12.15
N SER A 167 3.37 -3.17 -10.98
CA SER A 167 4.00 -2.81 -9.69
C SER A 167 5.29 -3.60 -9.47
N MET A 168 5.30 -4.90 -9.75
CA MET A 168 6.51 -5.72 -9.65
C MET A 168 7.63 -5.18 -10.54
N ALA A 169 7.31 -4.84 -11.80
CA ALA A 169 8.28 -4.27 -12.74
C ALA A 169 8.80 -2.90 -12.25
N ALA A 170 7.90 -2.00 -11.83
CA ALA A 170 8.26 -0.67 -11.37
C ALA A 170 9.15 -0.70 -10.12
N TYR A 171 8.79 -1.48 -9.10
CA TYR A 171 9.58 -1.60 -7.88
C TYR A 171 10.90 -2.32 -8.11
N SER A 172 10.94 -3.34 -8.98
CA SER A 172 12.19 -3.98 -9.38
C SER A 172 13.14 -2.98 -10.03
N TYR A 173 12.64 -2.15 -10.93
CA TYR A 173 13.43 -1.11 -11.58
C TYR A 173 13.95 -0.06 -10.58
N ILE A 174 13.07 0.45 -9.71
CA ILE A 174 13.44 1.46 -8.69
C ILE A 174 14.52 0.92 -7.75
N PHE A 175 14.48 -0.36 -7.41
CA PHE A 175 15.43 -0.97 -6.49
C PHE A 175 16.78 -1.29 -7.16
N HIS A 176 16.75 -1.86 -8.37
CA HIS A 176 17.97 -2.34 -9.03
C HIS A 176 18.73 -1.24 -9.79
N LEU A 177 18.04 -0.20 -10.26
CA LEU A 177 18.69 0.86 -11.05
C LEU A 177 19.78 1.60 -10.27
N PRO A 178 19.54 2.09 -9.03
CA PRO A 178 20.60 2.74 -8.25
C PRO A 178 21.77 1.83 -7.98
N LEU A 179 21.51 0.57 -7.64
CA LEU A 179 22.56 -0.43 -7.42
C LEU A 179 23.40 -0.67 -8.65
N TYR A 180 22.77 -0.77 -9.82
CA TYR A 180 23.48 -0.93 -11.09
C TYR A 180 24.37 0.28 -11.41
N ILE A 181 23.83 1.49 -11.20
CA ILE A 181 24.59 2.74 -11.45
C ILE A 181 25.79 2.83 -10.50
N GLU A 182 25.61 2.48 -9.22
CA GLU A 182 26.68 2.51 -8.22
C GLU A 182 27.81 1.55 -8.62
N VAL A 183 27.49 0.33 -8.97
CA VAL A 183 28.47 -0.68 -9.41
C VAL A 183 29.16 -0.25 -10.74
N ALA A 184 28.40 0.25 -11.71
CA ALA A 184 28.95 0.65 -13.00
C ALA A 184 29.82 1.90 -12.92
N LEU A 185 29.54 2.85 -12.02
CA LEU A 185 30.33 4.07 -11.84
C LEU A 185 31.56 3.86 -10.96
N GLN A 186 31.61 2.83 -10.12
CA GLN A 186 32.82 2.49 -9.34
C GLN A 186 33.90 1.80 -10.17
N GLU A 187 33.54 1.23 -11.33
CA GLU A 187 34.51 0.63 -12.28
C GLU A 187 35.11 1.62 -13.28
N SER A 188 34.67 2.87 -13.28
CA SER A 188 35.18 3.93 -14.14
C SER A 188 36.00 4.96 -13.35
#